data_180808ba870ebf82988b1c65c0817db8
#
_entry.id   180808ba870ebf82988b1c65c0817db8
#
_cell.length_a   1.000
_cell.length_b   1.000
_cell.length_c   1.000
_cell.angle_alpha   90.00
_cell.angle_beta   90.00
_cell.angle_gamma   90.00
#
_symmetry.space_group_name_H-M   'P 1'
#
loop_
_entity.id
_entity.type
_entity.pdbx_description
1 polymer ?
#
loop_
_entity_poly.entity_id
_entity_poly.type
_entity_poly.pdbx_seq_one_letter_code
_entity_poly.pdbx_strand_id
1 'polypeptide(L)'
;MITKGDTIKVDYTGRFEEGEVFDTSVETVAKEEGIFEEGRPYMPLEFTVGEGQLIQGFEEAVLGLKVGEEVTVTIPPEKGYGFRDESLIERVPIEAFDQADFEPEEGMVIVAGEEPAVILEVTDEDVALDFNHELAGETLQFTIKIIEKL
;
A
#
# COMPACT_ATOMS: atom_id res chain seq x y z
N MET A 1 0.51 -27.46 6.39
CA MET A 1 1.43 -26.38 5.91
C MET A 1 0.85 -25.72 4.68
N ILE A 2 0.97 -24.42 4.65
CA ILE A 2 0.52 -23.64 3.50
C ILE A 2 1.51 -23.77 2.36
N THR A 3 0.99 -24.12 1.17
CA THR A 3 1.80 -24.27 -0.03
C THR A 3 1.17 -23.46 -1.17
N LYS A 4 1.93 -23.29 -2.23
CA LYS A 4 1.48 -22.60 -3.44
C LYS A 4 0.22 -23.27 -3.99
N GLY A 5 -0.80 -22.49 -4.28
CA GLY A 5 -2.10 -22.97 -4.74
C GLY A 5 -3.16 -23.07 -3.66
N ASP A 6 -2.79 -22.94 -2.40
CA ASP A 6 -3.76 -22.97 -1.30
C ASP A 6 -4.48 -21.61 -1.19
N THR A 7 -5.78 -21.68 -0.91
CA THR A 7 -6.56 -20.48 -0.61
C THR A 7 -6.66 -20.36 0.90
N ILE A 8 -6.27 -19.22 1.45
CA ILE A 8 -6.20 -18.99 2.88
C ILE A 8 -6.83 -17.65 3.26
N LYS A 9 -7.13 -17.52 4.56
CA LYS A 9 -7.56 -16.24 5.16
C LYS A 9 -6.53 -15.85 6.19
N VAL A 10 -6.12 -14.59 6.15
CA VAL A 10 -5.12 -14.05 7.08
C VAL A 10 -5.57 -12.73 7.66
N ASP A 11 -5.16 -12.46 8.90
CA ASP A 11 -5.19 -11.11 9.44
C ASP A 11 -3.80 -10.53 9.25
N TYR A 12 -3.73 -9.26 8.88
CA TYR A 12 -2.45 -8.60 8.65
C TYR A 12 -2.43 -7.17 9.20
N THR A 13 -1.24 -6.72 9.52
CA THR A 13 -0.98 -5.32 9.87
C THR A 13 0.30 -4.92 9.17
N GLY A 14 0.21 -3.91 8.33
CA GLY A 14 1.37 -3.38 7.58
C GLY A 14 1.87 -2.10 8.22
N ARG A 15 3.20 -2.03 8.41
CA ARG A 15 3.87 -0.88 9.02
C ARG A 15 5.00 -0.40 8.12
N PHE A 16 5.27 0.90 8.21
CA PHE A 16 6.51 1.44 7.65
C PHE A 16 7.69 1.04 8.54
N GLU A 17 8.89 1.18 8.02
CA GLU A 17 10.11 0.86 8.77
C GLU A 17 10.20 1.63 10.10
N GLU A 18 9.67 2.85 10.14
CA GLU A 18 9.62 3.66 11.36
C GLU A 18 8.61 3.16 12.39
N GLY A 19 7.75 2.20 12.01
CA GLY A 19 6.76 1.61 12.90
C GLY A 19 5.34 2.11 12.75
N GLU A 20 5.10 3.11 11.92
CA GLU A 20 3.76 3.63 11.66
C GLU A 20 2.92 2.64 10.86
N VAL A 21 1.71 2.35 11.34
CA VAL A 21 0.79 1.45 10.63
C VAL A 21 0.14 2.18 9.46
N PHE A 22 0.23 1.60 8.27
CA PHE A 22 -0.42 2.18 7.09
C PHE A 22 -1.66 1.40 6.64
N ASP A 23 -1.79 0.14 7.03
CA ASP A 23 -2.96 -0.67 6.71
C ASP A 23 -3.08 -1.86 7.65
N THR A 24 -4.31 -2.34 7.86
CA THR A 24 -4.57 -3.52 8.68
C THR A 24 -5.93 -4.10 8.33
N SER A 25 -6.08 -5.41 8.50
CA SER A 25 -7.37 -6.10 8.37
C SER A 25 -8.14 -6.10 9.69
N VAL A 26 -7.50 -5.69 10.79
CA VAL A 26 -8.07 -5.77 12.15
C VAL A 26 -8.64 -4.43 12.57
N GLU A 27 -9.95 -4.39 12.81
CA GLU A 27 -10.67 -3.16 13.17
C GLU A 27 -10.13 -2.48 14.43
N THR A 28 -9.81 -3.25 15.46
CA THR A 28 -9.28 -2.69 16.71
C THR A 28 -7.94 -2.00 16.51
N VAL A 29 -7.07 -2.58 15.67
CA VAL A 29 -5.77 -1.99 15.34
C VAL A 29 -5.98 -0.69 14.55
N ALA A 30 -6.91 -0.70 13.59
CA ALA A 30 -7.21 0.50 12.79
C ALA A 30 -7.66 1.66 13.68
N LYS A 31 -8.50 1.37 14.67
CA LYS A 31 -8.98 2.38 15.61
C LYS A 31 -7.86 2.91 16.51
N GLU A 32 -7.02 2.03 17.02
CA GLU A 32 -5.89 2.39 17.88
C GLU A 32 -4.86 3.26 17.15
N GLU A 33 -4.65 3.00 15.87
CA GLU A 33 -3.65 3.70 15.06
C GLU A 33 -4.22 4.93 14.33
N GLY A 34 -5.51 5.19 14.47
CA GLY A 34 -6.14 6.36 13.86
C GLY A 34 -6.37 6.26 12.36
N ILE A 35 -6.33 5.06 11.80
CA ILE A 35 -6.56 4.83 10.36
C ILE A 35 -7.90 4.17 10.06
N PHE A 36 -8.77 4.08 11.05
CA PHE A 36 -10.09 3.47 10.89
C PHE A 36 -10.94 4.23 9.86
N GLU A 37 -11.53 3.47 8.93
CA GLU A 37 -12.42 4.02 7.91
C GLU A 37 -13.83 3.46 8.11
N GLU A 38 -14.82 4.35 8.23
CA GLU A 38 -16.21 3.94 8.31
C GLU A 38 -16.67 3.35 6.98
N GLY A 39 -17.47 2.30 7.04
CA GLY A 39 -17.97 1.63 5.85
C GLY A 39 -17.03 0.60 5.25
N ARG A 40 -15.77 0.56 5.70
CA ARG A 40 -14.84 -0.48 5.28
C ARG A 40 -15.05 -1.71 6.14
N PRO A 41 -15.30 -2.90 5.53
CA PRO A 41 -15.40 -4.13 6.31
C PRO A 41 -14.01 -4.57 6.77
N TYR A 42 -13.83 -4.75 8.07
CA TYR A 42 -12.58 -5.26 8.64
C TYR A 42 -12.75 -6.75 8.89
N MET A 43 -12.09 -7.55 8.08
CA MET A 43 -12.17 -9.01 8.13
C MET A 43 -10.87 -9.62 7.60
N PRO A 44 -10.61 -10.90 7.90
CA PRO A 44 -9.44 -11.56 7.34
C PRO A 44 -9.43 -11.49 5.82
N LEU A 45 -8.25 -11.27 5.26
CA LEU A 45 -8.04 -11.21 3.83
C LEU A 45 -7.97 -12.62 3.25
N GLU A 46 -8.81 -12.92 2.25
CA GLU A 46 -8.78 -14.19 1.55
C GLU A 46 -8.00 -14.05 0.24
N PHE A 47 -7.05 -14.94 0.00
CA PHE A 47 -6.30 -14.95 -1.24
C PHE A 47 -5.74 -16.33 -1.52
N THR A 48 -5.39 -16.58 -2.79
CA THR A 48 -4.76 -17.83 -3.21
C THR A 48 -3.26 -17.61 -3.35
N VAL A 49 -2.49 -18.41 -2.61
CA VAL A 49 -1.02 -18.28 -2.57
C VAL A 49 -0.39 -18.60 -3.92
N GLY A 50 0.48 -17.74 -4.39
CA GLY A 50 1.24 -17.96 -5.61
C GLY A 50 0.58 -17.47 -6.89
N GLU A 51 -0.61 -16.83 -6.80
CA GLU A 51 -1.29 -16.29 -7.98
C GLU A 51 -0.95 -14.82 -8.28
N GLY A 52 -0.08 -14.22 -7.48
CA GLY A 52 0.33 -12.84 -7.71
C GLY A 52 -0.72 -11.80 -7.31
N GLN A 53 -1.67 -12.17 -6.47
CA GLN A 53 -2.72 -11.25 -6.01
C GLN A 53 -2.20 -10.21 -5.03
N LEU A 54 -1.12 -10.53 -4.32
CA LEU A 54 -0.48 -9.68 -3.34
C LEU A 54 1.01 -9.49 -3.69
N ILE A 55 1.69 -8.61 -2.96
CA ILE A 55 3.12 -8.40 -3.17
C ILE A 55 3.90 -9.68 -2.86
N GLN A 56 4.99 -9.88 -3.59
CA GLN A 56 5.79 -11.11 -3.51
C GLN A 56 6.23 -11.47 -2.10
N GLY A 57 6.73 -10.49 -1.34
CA GLY A 57 7.20 -10.73 0.02
C GLY A 57 6.10 -11.21 0.96
N PHE A 58 4.87 -10.74 0.76
CA PHE A 58 3.73 -11.17 1.55
C PHE A 58 3.39 -12.64 1.27
N GLU A 59 3.30 -13.00 -0.02
CA GLU A 59 3.00 -14.39 -0.39
C GLU A 59 4.08 -15.37 0.06
N GLU A 60 5.35 -15.00 -0.08
CA GLU A 60 6.45 -15.84 0.38
C GLU A 60 6.43 -16.07 1.90
N ALA A 61 6.01 -15.04 2.65
CA ALA A 61 6.01 -15.10 4.12
C ALA A 61 5.04 -16.14 4.67
N VAL A 62 3.94 -16.43 3.98
CA VAL A 62 2.93 -17.39 4.46
C VAL A 62 3.26 -18.84 4.11
N LEU A 63 4.19 -19.06 3.19
CA LEU A 63 4.57 -20.43 2.80
C LEU A 63 5.19 -21.18 3.99
N GLY A 64 4.75 -22.42 4.19
CA GLY A 64 5.25 -23.27 5.25
C GLY A 64 4.62 -23.04 6.61
N LEU A 65 3.73 -22.06 6.74
CA LEU A 65 3.02 -21.80 7.99
C LEU A 65 1.80 -22.70 8.15
N LYS A 66 1.31 -22.81 9.38
CA LYS A 66 0.10 -23.56 9.71
C LYS A 66 -0.96 -22.60 10.21
N VAL A 67 -2.22 -23.02 10.16
CA VAL A 67 -3.33 -22.24 10.72
C VAL A 67 -3.04 -21.93 12.19
N GLY A 68 -3.21 -20.67 12.56
CA GLY A 68 -2.93 -20.18 13.92
C GLY A 68 -1.53 -19.64 14.12
N GLU A 69 -0.61 -19.85 13.19
CA GLU A 69 0.74 -19.27 13.26
C GLU A 69 0.76 -17.83 12.83
N GLU A 70 1.66 -17.06 13.42
CA GLU A 70 1.87 -15.65 13.10
C GLU A 70 3.33 -15.43 12.74
N VAL A 71 3.55 -14.56 11.75
CA VAL A 71 4.90 -14.21 11.32
C VAL A 71 4.99 -12.69 11.13
N THR A 72 6.16 -12.14 11.46
CA THR A 72 6.48 -10.74 11.13
C THR A 72 7.62 -10.77 10.12
N VAL A 73 7.40 -10.11 8.99
CA VAL A 73 8.36 -10.12 7.87
C VAL A 73 8.64 -8.69 7.43
N THR A 74 9.91 -8.44 7.07
CA THR A 74 10.34 -7.17 6.49
C THR A 74 10.46 -7.37 4.99
N ILE A 75 9.74 -6.55 4.22
CA ILE A 75 9.67 -6.67 2.77
C ILE A 75 10.37 -5.48 2.13
N PRO A 76 11.51 -5.70 1.43
CA PRO A 76 12.19 -4.62 0.73
C PRO A 76 11.40 -4.20 -0.53
N PRO A 77 11.70 -3.01 -1.11
CA PRO A 77 10.97 -2.54 -2.30
C PRO A 77 10.92 -3.52 -3.46
N GLU A 78 11.99 -4.24 -3.73
CA GLU A 78 12.04 -5.21 -4.83
C GLU A 78 11.06 -6.37 -4.69
N LYS A 79 10.62 -6.67 -3.47
CA LYS A 79 9.60 -7.70 -3.21
C LYS A 79 8.26 -7.10 -2.75
N GLY A 80 8.18 -5.78 -2.72
CA GLY A 80 6.98 -5.04 -2.34
C GLY A 80 6.42 -4.28 -3.53
N TYR A 81 6.33 -2.95 -3.38
CA TYR A 81 5.73 -2.09 -4.40
C TYR A 81 6.75 -1.53 -5.40
N GLY A 82 7.98 -2.06 -5.38
CA GLY A 82 9.01 -1.64 -6.30
C GLY A 82 9.66 -0.32 -5.94
N PHE A 83 10.60 0.11 -6.77
CA PHE A 83 11.32 1.37 -6.59
C PHE A 83 10.57 2.52 -7.24
N ARG A 84 10.84 3.74 -6.79
CA ARG A 84 10.31 4.93 -7.43
C ARG A 84 10.95 5.09 -8.81
N ASP A 85 10.13 5.47 -9.79
CA ASP A 85 10.58 5.66 -11.15
C ASP A 85 10.43 7.14 -11.52
N GLU A 86 11.55 7.79 -11.86
CA GLU A 86 11.55 9.20 -12.23
C GLU A 86 10.74 9.47 -13.49
N SER A 87 10.59 8.48 -14.37
CA SER A 87 9.79 8.62 -15.58
C SER A 87 8.30 8.76 -15.29
N LEU A 88 7.86 8.45 -14.06
CA LEU A 88 6.48 8.62 -13.62
C LEU A 88 6.23 10.01 -13.01
N ILE A 89 7.24 10.86 -12.98
CA ILE A 89 7.10 12.25 -12.55
C ILE A 89 6.93 13.12 -13.79
N GLU A 90 5.80 13.82 -13.86
CA GLU A 90 5.51 14.69 -15.01
C GLU A 90 5.35 16.14 -14.56
N ARG A 91 5.83 17.07 -15.40
CA ARG A 91 5.60 18.49 -15.16
C ARG A 91 4.49 18.97 -16.07
N VAL A 92 3.50 19.63 -15.49
CA VAL A 92 2.39 20.21 -16.24
C VAL A 92 2.37 21.73 -16.05
N PRO A 93 1.96 22.51 -17.07
CA PRO A 93 1.88 23.96 -16.91
C PRO A 93 0.94 24.36 -15.78
N ILE A 94 1.29 25.42 -15.05
CA ILE A 94 0.46 25.89 -13.93
C ILE A 94 -0.94 26.30 -14.44
N GLU A 95 -1.05 26.72 -15.68
CA GLU A 95 -2.32 27.09 -16.30
C GLU A 95 -3.31 25.91 -16.36
N ALA A 96 -2.82 24.67 -16.31
CA ALA A 96 -3.68 23.50 -16.28
C ALA A 96 -4.57 23.47 -15.03
N PHE A 97 -4.22 24.21 -14.00
CA PHE A 97 -4.97 24.30 -12.75
C PHE A 97 -5.87 25.52 -12.65
N ASP A 98 -5.93 26.35 -13.69
CA ASP A 98 -6.72 27.60 -13.67
C ASP A 98 -8.22 27.35 -13.45
N GLN A 99 -8.72 26.21 -13.91
CA GLN A 99 -10.12 25.85 -13.78
C GLN A 99 -10.38 24.84 -12.66
N ALA A 100 -9.34 24.52 -11.88
CA ALA A 100 -9.49 23.61 -10.75
C ALA A 100 -10.15 24.32 -9.58
N ASP A 101 -10.89 23.58 -8.76
CA ASP A 101 -11.55 24.12 -7.58
C ASP A 101 -10.59 24.36 -6.41
N PHE A 102 -9.29 24.21 -6.61
CA PHE A 102 -8.27 24.32 -5.57
C PHE A 102 -6.99 24.91 -6.15
N GLU A 103 -6.13 25.43 -5.26
CA GLU A 103 -4.79 25.85 -5.64
C GLU A 103 -3.83 24.69 -5.38
N PRO A 104 -2.96 24.34 -6.34
CA PRO A 104 -2.01 23.23 -6.12
C PRO A 104 -0.99 23.58 -5.04
N GLU A 105 -0.76 22.65 -4.12
CA GLU A 105 0.21 22.78 -3.04
C GLU A 105 1.04 21.50 -2.93
N GLU A 106 2.30 21.64 -2.51
CA GLU A 106 3.18 20.49 -2.29
C GLU A 106 2.57 19.52 -1.28
N GLY A 107 2.65 18.23 -1.56
CA GLY A 107 2.13 17.16 -0.71
C GLY A 107 0.67 16.83 -0.94
N MET A 108 -0.03 17.62 -1.74
CA MET A 108 -1.43 17.37 -2.06
C MET A 108 -1.56 16.17 -3.00
N VAL A 109 -2.57 15.32 -2.74
CA VAL A 109 -2.89 14.20 -3.64
C VAL A 109 -4.07 14.60 -4.51
N ILE A 110 -3.91 14.48 -5.82
CA ILE A 110 -4.94 14.84 -6.79
C ILE A 110 -5.18 13.68 -7.74
N VAL A 111 -6.29 13.74 -8.49
CA VAL A 111 -6.55 12.81 -9.57
C VAL A 111 -6.30 13.56 -10.88
N ALA A 112 -5.29 13.11 -11.63
CA ALA A 112 -4.92 13.70 -12.91
C ALA A 112 -5.25 12.68 -14.01
N GLY A 113 -6.22 13.03 -14.87
CA GLY A 113 -6.78 12.07 -15.78
C GLY A 113 -7.63 11.08 -14.99
N GLU A 114 -7.24 9.83 -14.93
CA GLU A 114 -7.92 8.80 -14.13
C GLU A 114 -6.97 8.21 -13.07
N GLU A 115 -5.80 8.80 -12.88
CA GLU A 115 -4.77 8.28 -12.00
C GLU A 115 -4.48 9.23 -10.83
N PRO A 116 -4.25 8.70 -9.62
CA PRO A 116 -3.85 9.53 -8.50
C PRO A 116 -2.39 9.99 -8.66
N ALA A 117 -2.12 11.22 -8.26
CA ALA A 117 -0.78 11.79 -8.30
C ALA A 117 -0.54 12.66 -7.06
N VAL A 118 0.71 12.73 -6.62
CA VAL A 118 1.12 13.60 -5.53
C VAL A 118 1.82 14.81 -6.11
N ILE A 119 1.47 16.01 -5.64
CA ILE A 119 2.14 17.24 -6.07
C ILE A 119 3.46 17.33 -5.32
N LEU A 120 4.58 17.20 -6.04
CA LEU A 120 5.92 17.26 -5.47
C LEU A 120 6.45 18.68 -5.37
N GLU A 121 6.15 19.52 -6.35
CA GLU A 121 6.68 20.89 -6.42
C GLU A 121 5.70 21.78 -7.19
N VAL A 122 5.56 23.01 -6.72
CA VAL A 122 4.76 24.03 -7.42
C VAL A 122 5.67 25.23 -7.66
N THR A 123 5.79 25.62 -8.94
CA THR A 123 6.53 26.82 -9.32
C THR A 123 5.57 27.80 -9.99
N ASP A 124 6.07 29.00 -10.33
CA ASP A 124 5.27 29.98 -11.06
C ASP A 124 4.93 29.55 -12.47
N GLU A 125 5.65 28.57 -13.00
CA GLU A 125 5.51 28.11 -14.38
C GLU A 125 4.86 26.74 -14.49
N ASP A 126 5.13 25.82 -13.56
CA ASP A 126 4.65 24.45 -13.67
C ASP A 126 4.43 23.78 -12.29
N VAL A 127 3.84 22.59 -12.36
CA VAL A 127 3.60 21.74 -11.21
C VAL A 127 4.16 20.36 -11.53
N ALA A 128 4.98 19.80 -10.63
CA ALA A 128 5.51 18.44 -10.77
C ALA A 128 4.56 17.45 -10.12
N LEU A 129 4.07 16.49 -10.92
CA LEU A 129 3.16 15.43 -10.45
C LEU A 129 3.89 14.09 -10.42
N ASP A 130 3.76 13.39 -9.31
CA ASP A 130 4.37 12.08 -9.09
C ASP A 130 3.28 11.00 -9.17
N PHE A 131 3.34 10.17 -10.19
CA PHE A 131 2.40 9.05 -10.38
C PHE A 131 2.89 7.73 -9.82
N ASN A 132 4.01 7.71 -9.11
CA ASN A 132 4.48 6.50 -8.44
C ASN A 132 3.48 6.05 -7.38
N HIS A 133 3.43 4.73 -7.14
CA HIS A 133 2.63 4.20 -6.03
C HIS A 133 3.14 4.83 -4.73
N GLU A 134 2.24 5.17 -3.81
CA GLU A 134 2.63 5.83 -2.56
C GLU A 134 3.60 5.00 -1.70
N LEU A 135 3.58 3.67 -1.85
CA LEU A 135 4.46 2.76 -1.12
C LEU A 135 5.72 2.38 -1.91
N ALA A 136 5.89 2.92 -3.13
CA ALA A 136 7.09 2.64 -3.93
C ALA A 136 8.34 3.17 -3.23
N GLY A 137 9.40 2.37 -3.24
CA GLY A 137 10.66 2.73 -2.59
C GLY A 137 10.67 2.53 -1.07
N GLU A 138 9.57 2.06 -0.49
CA GLU A 138 9.44 1.87 0.95
C GLU A 138 9.74 0.43 1.35
N THR A 139 10.49 0.26 2.45
CA THR A 139 10.64 -1.04 3.10
C THR A 139 9.49 -1.19 4.08
N LEU A 140 8.74 -2.28 3.95
CA LEU A 140 7.53 -2.50 4.72
C LEU A 140 7.69 -3.67 5.70
N GLN A 141 6.99 -3.61 6.83
CA GLN A 141 6.95 -4.70 7.78
C GLN A 141 5.51 -5.18 7.92
N PHE A 142 5.27 -6.46 7.69
CA PHE A 142 3.94 -7.05 7.84
C PHE A 142 3.94 -8.07 8.96
N THR A 143 2.94 -7.99 9.83
CA THR A 143 2.63 -9.04 10.80
C THR A 143 1.41 -9.76 10.23
N ILE A 144 1.56 -11.07 9.99
CA ILE A 144 0.56 -11.88 9.30
C ILE A 144 0.20 -13.07 10.16
N LYS A 145 -1.09 -13.26 10.42
CA LYS A 145 -1.59 -14.40 11.17
C LYS A 145 -2.51 -15.24 10.30
N ILE A 146 -2.23 -16.54 10.22
CA ILE A 146 -3.04 -17.45 9.41
C ILE A 146 -4.32 -17.79 10.20
N ILE A 147 -5.47 -17.39 9.66
CA ILE A 147 -6.77 -17.59 10.33
C ILE A 147 -7.43 -18.88 9.87
N GLU A 148 -7.40 -19.15 8.57
CA GLU A 148 -8.08 -20.31 8.01
C GLU A 148 -7.41 -20.75 6.71
N LYS A 149 -7.46 -22.06 6.44
CA LYS A 149 -7.06 -22.64 5.17
C LYS A 149 -8.30 -23.29 4.55
N LEU A 150 -8.66 -22.84 3.35
CA LEU A 150 -9.86 -23.32 2.65
C LEU A 150 -9.63 -24.56 1.81
#